data_5cad2c85f5f6f880eb14b58cd0398357
#
_entry.id   5cad2c85f5f6f880eb14b58cd0398357
#
_cell.length_a   1.000
_cell.length_b   1.000
_cell.length_c   1.000
_cell.angle_alpha   90.00
_cell.angle_beta   90.00
_cell.angle_gamma   90.00
#
_symmetry.space_group_name_H-M   'P 1'
#
loop_
_entity.id
_entity.type
_entity.pdbx_description
1 polymer ?
#
loop_
_entity_poly.entity_id
_entity_poly.type
_entity_poly.pdbx_seq_one_letter_code
_entity_poly.pdbx_strand_id
1 'polypeptide(L)'
;IRSYAVHGKGGMKYDNVRIGLNSRLDTLQAAILQVKFRAFCEYELAAVEQVSRWYDEALKGSGLVLPYRPQGFTSSWAQYTVQLPQGADREALQAKLRERGIPTMVYYPKPMHQQKAFAGTDSAAADCPVTERLCATVLSLPMHPYLTKAEAMQAKIKI
;
A
#
# COMPACT_ATOMS: atom_id res chain seq x y z
N ILE A 1 -2.90 24.17 0.10
CA ILE A 1 -3.71 23.00 0.53
C ILE A 1 -4.88 23.45 1.41
N ARG A 2 -4.66 24.18 2.53
CA ARG A 2 -5.73 24.58 3.46
C ARG A 2 -6.90 25.31 2.78
N SER A 3 -6.61 26.26 1.86
CA SER A 3 -7.64 26.98 1.11
C SER A 3 -8.47 26.02 0.23
N TYR A 4 -7.84 25.08 -0.46
CA TYR A 4 -8.53 24.09 -1.28
C TYR A 4 -9.46 23.18 -0.46
N ALA A 5 -9.05 22.77 0.74
CA ALA A 5 -9.82 21.91 1.63
C ALA A 5 -11.10 22.60 2.19
N VAL A 6 -11.22 23.90 2.07
CA VAL A 6 -12.36 24.71 2.52
C VAL A 6 -12.91 25.58 1.38
N HIS A 7 -13.29 24.95 0.29
CA HIS A 7 -13.96 25.57 -0.86
C HIS A 7 -13.15 26.64 -1.60
N GLY A 8 -11.82 26.64 -1.48
CA GLY A 8 -10.97 27.66 -2.09
C GLY A 8 -10.96 28.98 -1.36
N LYS A 9 -11.27 28.99 -0.05
CA LYS A 9 -11.39 30.19 0.80
C LYS A 9 -10.14 31.05 0.74
N GLY A 10 -10.34 32.37 0.58
CA GLY A 10 -9.35 33.44 0.71
C GLY A 10 -9.16 33.96 2.13
N GLY A 11 -8.76 35.19 2.26
CA GLY A 11 -8.53 35.84 3.55
C GLY A 11 -9.79 36.23 4.30
N MET A 12 -10.89 36.54 3.60
CA MET A 12 -12.14 37.01 4.19
C MET A 12 -13.20 35.88 4.22
N LYS A 13 -14.22 36.05 5.08
CA LYS A 13 -15.35 35.12 5.14
C LYS A 13 -16.16 35.23 3.84
N TYR A 14 -16.49 34.08 3.23
CA TYR A 14 -17.18 33.96 1.95
C TYR A 14 -16.43 34.46 0.70
N ASP A 15 -15.14 34.76 0.83
CA ASP A 15 -14.29 35.07 -0.30
C ASP A 15 -13.60 33.78 -0.78
N ASN A 16 -14.06 33.22 -1.88
CA ASN A 16 -13.48 32.03 -2.51
C ASN A 16 -12.64 32.48 -3.70
N VAL A 17 -11.31 32.47 -3.52
CA VAL A 17 -10.33 32.95 -4.52
C VAL A 17 -9.89 31.87 -5.52
N ARG A 18 -10.37 30.64 -5.35
CA ARG A 18 -10.14 29.48 -6.23
C ARG A 18 -11.22 28.43 -6.08
N ILE A 19 -11.32 27.55 -7.07
CA ILE A 19 -12.19 26.35 -6.95
C ILE A 19 -11.56 25.40 -5.94
N GLY A 20 -12.33 24.94 -4.96
CA GLY A 20 -11.88 24.04 -3.91
C GLY A 20 -12.88 22.94 -3.60
N LEU A 21 -12.59 22.16 -2.57
CA LEU A 21 -13.34 21.01 -2.12
C LEU A 21 -13.84 21.22 -0.68
N ASN A 22 -14.78 20.40 -0.25
CA ASN A 22 -15.04 20.19 1.17
C ASN A 22 -14.20 18.99 1.64
N SER A 23 -12.99 19.24 2.12
CA SER A 23 -12.03 18.21 2.54
C SER A 23 -11.42 18.57 3.89
N ARG A 24 -12.24 18.51 4.91
CA ARG A 24 -11.86 18.75 6.30
C ARG A 24 -11.86 17.45 7.07
N LEU A 25 -11.10 17.41 8.16
CA LEU A 25 -11.25 16.36 9.17
C LEU A 25 -12.55 16.64 9.93
N ASP A 26 -13.58 15.81 9.70
CA ASP A 26 -14.84 15.96 10.43
C ASP A 26 -14.72 15.44 11.87
N THR A 27 -15.65 15.89 12.74
CA THR A 27 -15.60 15.61 14.16
C THR A 27 -15.78 14.13 14.48
N LEU A 28 -16.62 13.42 13.72
CA LEU A 28 -16.85 12.00 13.91
C LEU A 28 -15.61 11.17 13.58
N GLN A 29 -14.98 11.46 12.44
CA GLN A 29 -13.72 10.82 12.06
C GLN A 29 -12.60 11.17 13.04
N ALA A 30 -12.52 12.42 13.50
CA ALA A 30 -11.53 12.83 14.50
C ALA A 30 -11.69 12.05 15.81
N ALA A 31 -12.91 11.83 16.29
CA ALA A 31 -13.19 11.06 17.49
C ALA A 31 -12.74 9.59 17.35
N ILE A 32 -13.01 8.95 16.22
CA ILE A 32 -12.55 7.59 15.93
C ILE A 32 -11.01 7.55 15.86
N LEU A 33 -10.40 8.51 15.16
CA LEU A 33 -8.94 8.58 15.00
C LEU A 33 -8.21 8.81 16.33
N GLN A 34 -8.79 9.55 17.28
CA GLN A 34 -8.18 9.72 18.61
C GLN A 34 -7.95 8.37 19.31
N VAL A 35 -8.94 7.49 19.27
CA VAL A 35 -8.83 6.15 19.87
C VAL A 35 -7.82 5.30 19.08
N LYS A 36 -7.96 5.27 17.77
CA LYS A 36 -7.10 4.47 16.89
C LYS A 36 -5.64 4.93 16.90
N PHE A 37 -5.40 6.24 16.93
CA PHE A 37 -4.06 6.79 16.96
C PHE A 37 -3.29 6.42 18.22
N ARG A 38 -3.99 6.35 19.35
CA ARG A 38 -3.40 5.85 20.60
C ARG A 38 -2.90 4.41 20.44
N ALA A 39 -3.76 3.50 20.00
CA ALA A 39 -3.40 2.12 19.74
C ALA A 39 -2.24 1.99 18.75
N PHE A 40 -2.27 2.80 17.67
CA PHE A 40 -1.20 2.84 16.67
C PHE A 40 0.16 3.21 17.30
N CYS A 41 0.21 4.25 18.14
CA CYS A 41 1.45 4.68 18.76
C CYS A 41 1.95 3.73 19.87
N GLU A 42 1.02 3.13 20.64
CA GLU A 42 1.37 2.32 21.81
C GLU A 42 1.86 0.91 21.41
N TYR A 43 1.26 0.27 20.41
CA TYR A 43 1.58 -1.12 20.08
C TYR A 43 1.46 -1.53 18.61
N GLU A 44 0.56 -0.94 17.81
CA GLU A 44 0.30 -1.44 16.46
C GLU A 44 1.49 -1.21 15.52
N LEU A 45 2.20 -0.10 15.66
CA LEU A 45 3.39 0.18 14.85
C LEU A 45 4.49 -0.85 15.09
N ALA A 46 4.72 -1.23 16.35
CA ALA A 46 5.68 -2.28 16.68
C ALA A 46 5.21 -3.66 16.20
N ALA A 47 3.89 -3.92 16.27
CA ALA A 47 3.32 -5.18 15.83
C ALA A 47 3.46 -5.37 14.30
N VAL A 48 3.16 -4.36 13.47
CA VAL A 48 3.35 -4.48 12.01
C VAL A 48 4.83 -4.62 11.63
N GLU A 49 5.75 -3.97 12.35
CA GLU A 49 7.18 -4.19 12.17
C GLU A 49 7.55 -5.65 12.47
N GLN A 50 6.99 -6.24 13.52
CA GLN A 50 7.23 -7.64 13.87
C GLN A 50 6.64 -8.60 12.81
N VAL A 51 5.44 -8.34 12.31
CA VAL A 51 4.84 -9.12 11.20
C VAL A 51 5.72 -9.07 9.96
N SER A 52 6.23 -7.91 9.60
CA SER A 52 7.10 -7.77 8.44
C SER A 52 8.39 -8.58 8.58
N ARG A 53 8.95 -8.73 9.81
CA ARG A 53 10.10 -9.59 10.08
C ARG A 53 9.77 -11.08 9.96
N TRP A 54 8.57 -11.49 10.35
CA TRP A 54 8.12 -12.87 10.14
C TRP A 54 8.00 -13.21 8.65
N TYR A 55 7.53 -12.27 7.83
CA TYR A 55 7.52 -12.45 6.38
C TYR A 55 8.93 -12.52 5.80
N ASP A 56 9.86 -11.67 6.24
CA ASP A 56 11.25 -11.75 5.80
C ASP A 56 11.85 -13.14 6.12
N GLU A 57 11.57 -13.69 7.31
CA GLU A 57 12.01 -15.03 7.72
C GLU A 57 11.34 -16.12 6.86
N ALA A 58 10.02 -16.06 6.67
CA ALA A 58 9.23 -17.06 5.94
C ALA A 58 9.61 -17.13 4.46
N LEU A 59 9.93 -15.98 3.87
CA LEU A 59 10.19 -15.84 2.43
C LEU A 59 11.68 -15.85 2.06
N LYS A 60 12.55 -16.02 3.05
CA LYS A 60 14.00 -16.13 2.81
C LYS A 60 14.29 -17.29 1.86
N GLY A 61 14.98 -17.01 0.75
CA GLY A 61 15.34 -18.01 -0.24
C GLY A 61 14.16 -18.49 -1.12
N SER A 62 13.03 -17.77 -1.13
CA SER A 62 11.87 -18.09 -1.94
C SER A 62 12.03 -17.79 -3.44
N GLY A 63 12.99 -16.96 -3.82
CA GLY A 63 13.15 -16.40 -5.16
C GLY A 63 12.42 -15.07 -5.35
N LEU A 64 11.65 -14.62 -4.35
CA LEU A 64 11.01 -13.30 -4.35
C LEU A 64 11.99 -12.20 -3.97
N VAL A 65 11.80 -10.99 -4.53
CA VAL A 65 12.45 -9.79 -4.03
C VAL A 65 11.60 -9.20 -2.90
N LEU A 66 12.16 -9.15 -1.71
CA LEU A 66 11.51 -8.65 -0.51
C LEU A 66 11.67 -7.11 -0.40
N PRO A 67 10.82 -6.42 0.39
CA PRO A 67 10.95 -5.00 0.61
C PRO A 67 12.32 -4.63 1.18
N TYR A 68 12.96 -3.63 0.58
CA TYR A 68 14.24 -3.11 1.08
C TYR A 68 14.04 -2.32 2.38
N ARG A 69 14.93 -2.53 3.34
CA ARG A 69 14.93 -1.84 4.65
C ARG A 69 16.19 -0.95 4.74
N PRO A 70 16.08 0.34 4.40
CA PRO A 70 17.24 1.24 4.57
C PRO A 70 17.58 1.39 6.05
N GLN A 71 18.87 1.47 6.34
CA GLN A 71 19.34 1.70 7.71
C GLN A 71 18.89 3.08 8.22
N GLY A 72 18.41 3.14 9.46
CA GLY A 72 17.95 4.38 10.09
C GLY A 72 16.52 4.81 9.69
N PHE A 73 15.80 4.01 8.90
CA PHE A 73 14.42 4.29 8.52
C PHE A 73 13.45 3.28 9.15
N THR A 74 12.24 3.74 9.43
CA THR A 74 11.12 2.91 9.87
C THR A 74 9.98 3.00 8.86
N SER A 75 9.12 1.97 8.83
CA SER A 75 7.94 1.93 7.98
C SER A 75 6.70 1.63 8.82
N SER A 76 5.56 2.23 8.46
CA SER A 76 4.26 1.89 9.03
C SER A 76 3.67 0.60 8.44
N TRP A 77 4.34 0.02 7.46
CA TRP A 77 3.94 -1.24 6.82
C TRP A 77 2.46 -1.30 6.45
N ALA A 78 1.95 -0.24 5.82
CA ALA A 78 0.59 -0.25 5.29
C ALA A 78 0.34 -1.41 4.31
N GLN A 79 1.42 -1.89 3.69
CA GLN A 79 1.46 -3.03 2.78
C GLN A 79 2.80 -3.75 2.93
N TYR A 80 2.80 -5.08 2.76
CA TYR A 80 4.02 -5.86 2.58
C TYR A 80 4.00 -6.42 1.16
N THR A 81 4.71 -5.73 0.26
CA THR A 81 4.71 -6.02 -1.18
C THR A 81 6.02 -6.67 -1.60
N VAL A 82 5.92 -7.84 -2.19
CA VAL A 82 7.04 -8.57 -2.79
C VAL A 82 7.01 -8.45 -4.30
N GLN A 83 8.15 -8.70 -4.97
CA GLN A 83 8.21 -8.79 -6.42
C GLN A 83 8.51 -10.23 -6.82
N LEU A 84 7.75 -10.72 -7.78
CA LEU A 84 8.00 -12.00 -8.42
C LEU A 84 9.13 -11.86 -9.45
N PRO A 85 9.86 -12.93 -9.75
CA PRO A 85 10.73 -12.99 -10.91
C PRO A 85 9.97 -12.65 -12.20
N GLN A 86 10.65 -12.03 -13.14
CA GLN A 86 10.04 -11.73 -14.44
C GLN A 86 9.62 -13.03 -15.13
N GLY A 87 8.40 -13.06 -15.66
CA GLY A 87 7.82 -14.24 -16.29
C GLY A 87 7.17 -15.24 -15.34
N ALA A 88 7.21 -15.02 -14.02
CA ALA A 88 6.48 -15.84 -13.08
C ALA A 88 4.97 -15.64 -13.22
N ASP A 89 4.21 -16.73 -13.11
CA ASP A 89 2.75 -16.69 -13.15
C ASP A 89 2.18 -16.20 -11.79
N ARG A 90 1.92 -14.90 -11.73
CA ARG A 90 1.34 -14.26 -10.55
C ARG A 90 -0.07 -14.77 -10.23
N GLU A 91 -0.88 -15.03 -11.25
CA GLU A 91 -2.26 -15.47 -11.07
C GLU A 91 -2.31 -16.88 -10.48
N ALA A 92 -1.47 -17.79 -10.98
CA ALA A 92 -1.32 -19.14 -10.41
C ALA A 92 -0.83 -19.09 -8.95
N LEU A 93 0.10 -18.18 -8.64
CA LEU A 93 0.55 -18.00 -7.25
C LEU A 93 -0.57 -17.46 -6.35
N GLN A 94 -1.34 -16.47 -6.82
CA GLN A 94 -2.49 -15.94 -6.09
C GLN A 94 -3.55 -17.02 -5.83
N ALA A 95 -3.82 -17.89 -6.82
CA ALA A 95 -4.73 -19.02 -6.68
C ALA A 95 -4.26 -19.98 -5.58
N LYS A 96 -3.00 -20.40 -5.60
CA LYS A 96 -2.41 -21.27 -4.58
C LYS A 96 -2.45 -20.66 -3.16
N LEU A 97 -2.21 -19.36 -3.04
CA LEU A 97 -2.29 -18.67 -1.75
C LEU A 97 -3.74 -18.60 -1.26
N ARG A 98 -4.68 -18.34 -2.16
CA ARG A 98 -6.12 -18.31 -1.84
C ARG A 98 -6.64 -19.68 -1.37
N GLU A 99 -6.19 -20.78 -1.97
CA GLU A 99 -6.52 -22.15 -1.52
C GLU A 99 -6.03 -22.42 -0.09
N ARG A 100 -4.98 -21.73 0.35
CA ARG A 100 -4.47 -21.78 1.74
C ARG A 100 -5.14 -20.77 2.67
N GLY A 101 -6.16 -20.04 2.19
CA GLY A 101 -6.83 -19.01 2.96
C GLY A 101 -6.03 -17.70 3.10
N ILE A 102 -4.99 -17.49 2.27
CA ILE A 102 -4.14 -16.29 2.30
C ILE A 102 -4.61 -15.32 1.21
N PRO A 103 -5.37 -14.27 1.55
CA PRO A 103 -5.76 -13.25 0.58
C PRO A 103 -4.55 -12.44 0.15
N THR A 104 -4.46 -12.16 -1.14
CA THR A 104 -3.40 -11.32 -1.70
C THR A 104 -3.97 -10.23 -2.58
N MET A 105 -3.22 -9.14 -2.75
CA MET A 105 -3.67 -8.01 -3.55
C MET A 105 -2.53 -7.51 -4.45
N VAL A 106 -2.89 -6.89 -5.56
CA VAL A 106 -1.94 -6.24 -6.48
C VAL A 106 -2.13 -4.73 -6.43
N TYR A 107 -1.14 -4.02 -5.91
CA TYR A 107 -1.13 -2.55 -5.81
C TYR A 107 0.02 -1.99 -6.65
N TYR A 108 -0.17 -1.66 -7.97
CA TYR A 108 -1.44 -1.71 -8.72
C TYR A 108 -1.21 -2.53 -10.01
N PRO A 109 -2.25 -3.13 -10.60
CA PRO A 109 -2.07 -4.00 -11.77
C PRO A 109 -1.80 -3.23 -13.07
N LYS A 110 -2.02 -1.92 -13.07
CA LYS A 110 -1.91 -1.06 -14.26
C LYS A 110 -1.34 0.30 -13.90
N PRO A 111 -0.33 0.79 -14.63
CA PRO A 111 0.24 2.13 -14.43
C PRO A 111 -0.78 3.25 -14.68
N MET A 112 -0.58 4.40 -14.03
CA MET A 112 -1.49 5.54 -14.17
C MET A 112 -1.59 6.04 -15.60
N HIS A 113 -0.47 6.18 -16.32
CA HIS A 113 -0.44 6.65 -17.72
C HIS A 113 -1.21 5.73 -18.68
N GLN A 114 -1.39 4.45 -18.32
CA GLN A 114 -2.15 3.48 -19.11
C GLN A 114 -3.64 3.39 -18.71
N GLN A 115 -4.08 4.13 -17.69
CA GLN A 115 -5.49 4.15 -17.29
C GLN A 115 -6.35 4.88 -18.32
N LYS A 116 -7.57 4.39 -18.54
CA LYS A 116 -8.53 5.00 -19.50
C LYS A 116 -8.78 6.48 -19.25
N ALA A 117 -8.72 6.92 -17.99
CA ALA A 117 -8.91 8.31 -17.62
C ALA A 117 -7.84 9.26 -18.20
N PHE A 118 -6.68 8.75 -18.54
CA PHE A 118 -5.57 9.54 -19.11
C PHE A 118 -5.42 9.34 -20.63
N ALA A 119 -6.27 8.47 -21.24
CA ALA A 119 -6.26 8.30 -22.69
C ALA A 119 -6.56 9.64 -23.39
N GLY A 120 -5.71 10.01 -24.35
CA GLY A 120 -5.83 11.31 -25.05
C GLY A 120 -5.18 12.51 -24.35
N THR A 121 -4.51 12.31 -23.23
CA THR A 121 -3.65 13.32 -22.57
C THR A 121 -2.18 13.08 -22.90
N ASP A 122 -1.32 14.11 -22.74
CA ASP A 122 0.13 13.97 -22.89
C ASP A 122 0.72 12.92 -21.95
N SER A 123 0.08 12.70 -20.79
CA SER A 123 0.49 11.69 -19.82
C SER A 123 0.39 10.25 -20.35
N ALA A 124 -0.48 10.00 -21.33
CA ALA A 124 -0.63 8.66 -21.94
C ALA A 124 0.63 8.21 -22.71
N ALA A 125 1.44 9.16 -23.18
CA ALA A 125 2.68 8.90 -23.90
C ALA A 125 3.92 8.76 -22.98
N ALA A 126 3.73 8.78 -21.65
CA ALA A 126 4.84 8.68 -20.71
C ALA A 126 5.53 7.31 -20.79
N ASP A 127 6.85 7.31 -20.90
CA ASP A 127 7.70 6.11 -20.85
C ASP A 127 8.09 5.81 -19.40
N CYS A 128 7.50 4.78 -18.82
CA CYS A 128 7.68 4.41 -17.41
C CYS A 128 7.99 2.91 -17.25
N PRO A 129 9.11 2.40 -17.81
CA PRO A 129 9.40 0.96 -17.89
C PRO A 129 9.53 0.29 -16.51
N VAL A 130 10.04 1.01 -15.51
CA VAL A 130 10.12 0.50 -14.13
C VAL A 130 8.73 0.29 -13.55
N THR A 131 7.83 1.25 -13.73
CA THR A 131 6.44 1.16 -13.25
C THR A 131 5.70 0.02 -13.93
N GLU A 132 5.85 -0.14 -15.23
CA GLU A 132 5.22 -1.21 -16.01
C GLU A 132 5.69 -2.59 -15.52
N ARG A 133 7.00 -2.76 -15.35
CA ARG A 133 7.57 -3.98 -14.77
C ARG A 133 7.05 -4.26 -13.38
N LEU A 134 6.97 -3.26 -12.50
CA LEU A 134 6.44 -3.43 -11.15
C LEU A 134 4.96 -3.81 -11.17
N CYS A 135 4.13 -3.16 -11.98
CA CYS A 135 2.72 -3.54 -12.14
C CYS A 135 2.54 -5.00 -12.57
N ALA A 136 3.46 -5.53 -13.39
CA ALA A 136 3.43 -6.91 -13.82
C ALA A 136 3.89 -7.91 -12.75
N THR A 137 4.77 -7.51 -11.82
CA THR A 137 5.48 -8.44 -10.93
C THR A 137 5.13 -8.32 -9.44
N VAL A 138 4.51 -7.23 -9.00
CA VAL A 138 4.24 -7.04 -7.56
C VAL A 138 3.06 -7.88 -7.06
N LEU A 139 3.17 -8.30 -5.79
CA LEU A 139 2.13 -8.98 -5.03
C LEU A 139 2.22 -8.56 -3.57
N SER A 140 1.09 -8.14 -2.97
CA SER A 140 1.02 -7.76 -1.57
C SER A 140 0.40 -8.86 -0.74
N LEU A 141 1.07 -9.22 0.35
CA LEU A 141 0.60 -10.16 1.36
C LEU A 141 -0.27 -9.45 2.41
N PRO A 142 -1.13 -10.18 3.15
CA PRO A 142 -1.91 -9.60 4.24
C PRO A 142 -1.01 -8.89 5.24
N MET A 143 -1.41 -7.67 5.65
CA MET A 143 -0.60 -6.87 6.57
C MET A 143 -1.48 -6.11 7.54
N HIS A 144 -1.44 -6.49 8.82
CA HIS A 144 -2.12 -5.80 9.90
C HIS A 144 -1.49 -6.17 11.26
N PRO A 145 -1.68 -5.37 12.32
CA PRO A 145 -1.00 -5.54 13.59
C PRO A 145 -1.45 -6.76 14.41
N TYR A 146 -2.51 -7.42 13.99
CA TYR A 146 -3.12 -8.57 14.69
C TYR A 146 -2.79 -9.92 14.05
N LEU A 147 -1.94 -9.95 13.01
CA LEU A 147 -1.44 -11.21 12.45
C LEU A 147 -0.56 -11.93 13.47
N THR A 148 -0.80 -13.22 13.62
CA THR A 148 0.05 -14.10 14.41
C THR A 148 1.27 -14.58 13.60
N LYS A 149 2.31 -15.02 14.31
CA LYS A 149 3.49 -15.62 13.64
C LYS A 149 3.08 -16.84 12.80
N ALA A 150 2.16 -17.67 13.29
CA ALA A 150 1.69 -18.86 12.58
C ALA A 150 1.04 -18.50 11.24
N GLU A 151 0.17 -17.49 11.21
CA GLU A 151 -0.47 -17.00 9.98
C GLU A 151 0.56 -16.42 9.00
N ALA A 152 1.48 -15.60 9.47
CA ALA A 152 2.54 -15.05 8.63
C ALA A 152 3.42 -16.15 8.02
N MET A 153 3.75 -17.19 8.80
CA MET A 153 4.57 -18.32 8.33
C MET A 153 3.85 -19.22 7.31
N GLN A 154 2.51 -19.19 7.25
CA GLN A 154 1.75 -19.89 6.20
C GLN A 154 2.00 -19.32 4.81
N ALA A 155 2.44 -18.07 4.71
CA ALA A 155 2.83 -17.45 3.44
C ALA A 155 4.16 -18.00 2.88
N LYS A 156 4.79 -18.97 3.55
CA LYS A 156 6.00 -19.63 3.05
C LYS A 156 5.76 -20.28 1.71
N ILE A 157 6.35 -19.71 0.69
CA ILE A 157 6.29 -20.16 -0.71
C ILE A 157 7.70 -20.27 -1.26
N LYS A 158 7.84 -21.10 -2.26
CA LYS A 158 9.03 -21.20 -3.10
C LYS A 158 8.56 -21.11 -4.54
N ILE A 159 9.17 -20.21 -5.29
CA ILE A 159 8.94 -20.00 -6.72
C ILE A 159 10.00 -20.77 -7.52
#